data_6e7c99972df7f91939aba922fafd40e0
#
_entry.id   6e7c99972df7f91939aba922fafd40e0
#
_cell.length_a   1.000
_cell.length_b   1.000
_cell.length_c   1.000
_cell.angle_alpha   90.00
_cell.angle_beta   90.00
_cell.angle_gamma   90.00
#
_symmetry.space_group_name_H-M   'P 1'
#
loop_
_entity.id
_entity.type
_entity.pdbx_description
1 polymer ?
#
loop_
_entity_poly.entity_id
_entity_poly.type
_entity_poly.pdbx_seq_one_letter_code
_entity_poly.pdbx_strand_id
1 'polypeptide(L)'
;MVTKESEMTQDKERPAGSQSLFRGLMLIEILSNYPNGCPLAHLSELAGLNKSTVHRLLQGLQSCGYVTPAPAAGSYRLTTKFIAVGQKALSSLNIIHVAAPHLEALNIATGETINFSSREDDHAILIYKLEPTTGMLRTRAYIGQHMPLYCSAMGKIYMAFGHADYVEAYWESHQDLIQPLTRNTITGLPAMYDELAQIRESSMAMDREENELGVSCIAVPVFDIHGRVPYAVSISLSTSRLKQIGEKNLLKPLRETAQAIS
;
A
#
# COMPACT_ATOMS: atom_id res chain seq x y z
N MET A 1 8.63 6.99 -16.22
CA MET A 1 8.31 8.20 -17.01
C MET A 1 6.79 8.21 -17.16
N VAL A 2 6.07 8.83 -16.22
CA VAL A 2 4.60 8.93 -16.27
C VAL A 2 4.27 9.91 -17.38
N THR A 3 3.55 9.46 -18.37
CA THR A 3 3.24 10.25 -19.56
C THR A 3 2.25 11.37 -19.24
N LYS A 4 2.56 12.57 -19.69
CA LYS A 4 1.79 13.83 -19.55
C LYS A 4 0.32 13.78 -20.01
N GLU A 5 -0.14 12.71 -20.61
CA GLU A 5 -1.49 12.60 -21.19
C GLU A 5 -2.54 12.07 -20.21
N SER A 6 -2.16 11.26 -19.21
CA SER A 6 -3.12 10.80 -18.20
C SER A 6 -3.52 11.88 -17.17
N GLU A 7 -2.69 12.92 -17.00
CA GLU A 7 -3.00 14.05 -16.10
C GLU A 7 -3.96 15.06 -16.73
N MET A 8 -4.06 15.15 -18.07
CA MET A 8 -4.93 16.11 -18.74
C MET A 8 -6.42 15.76 -18.72
N THR A 9 -6.79 14.51 -18.45
CA THR A 9 -8.20 14.07 -18.40
C THR A 9 -8.85 14.24 -17.05
N GLN A 10 -8.08 14.35 -15.95
CA GLN A 10 -8.63 14.57 -14.59
C GLN A 10 -8.92 16.03 -14.24
N ASP A 11 -8.59 16.98 -15.08
CA ASP A 11 -8.72 18.42 -14.77
C ASP A 11 -10.15 18.98 -14.98
N LYS A 12 -11.10 18.17 -15.45
CA LYS A 12 -12.44 18.65 -15.86
C LYS A 12 -13.52 18.68 -14.75
N GLU A 13 -13.29 18.10 -13.56
CA GLU A 13 -14.32 18.03 -12.50
C GLU A 13 -13.88 18.58 -11.12
N ARG A 14 -12.83 19.39 -11.06
CA ARG A 14 -12.35 19.90 -9.76
C ARG A 14 -13.05 21.19 -9.37
N PRO A 15 -13.53 21.33 -8.10
CA PRO A 15 -14.19 22.55 -7.64
C PRO A 15 -13.31 23.78 -7.83
N ALA A 16 -13.86 24.84 -8.41
CA ALA A 16 -13.19 26.13 -8.52
C ALA A 16 -12.85 26.63 -7.12
N GLY A 17 -11.57 26.82 -6.81
CA GLY A 17 -11.07 27.25 -5.48
C GLY A 17 -10.09 26.27 -4.81
N SER A 18 -10.08 24.99 -5.20
CA SER A 18 -9.19 23.98 -4.58
C SER A 18 -7.81 23.83 -5.23
N GLN A 19 -7.52 24.55 -6.34
CA GLN A 19 -6.27 24.35 -7.09
C GLN A 19 -5.00 24.58 -6.28
N SER A 20 -4.99 25.58 -5.37
CA SER A 20 -3.84 25.82 -4.49
C SER A 20 -3.67 24.71 -3.45
N LEU A 21 -4.77 24.17 -2.92
CA LEU A 21 -4.75 23.03 -2.00
C LEU A 21 -4.22 21.78 -2.69
N PHE A 22 -4.76 21.45 -3.85
CA PHE A 22 -4.30 20.32 -4.66
C PHE A 22 -2.80 20.38 -4.96
N ARG A 23 -2.33 21.55 -5.46
CA ARG A 23 -0.91 21.76 -5.73
C ARG A 23 -0.04 21.66 -4.47
N GLY A 24 -0.56 22.12 -3.33
CA GLY A 24 0.11 21.97 -2.03
C GLY A 24 0.27 20.52 -1.61
N LEU A 25 -0.80 19.70 -1.73
CA LEU A 25 -0.76 18.27 -1.45
C LEU A 25 0.19 17.53 -2.40
N MET A 26 0.14 17.81 -3.70
CA MET A 26 1.07 17.27 -4.69
C MET A 26 2.56 17.56 -4.32
N LEU A 27 2.88 18.75 -3.84
CA LEU A 27 4.24 19.05 -3.38
C LEU A 27 4.64 18.24 -2.14
N ILE A 28 3.70 17.95 -1.24
CA ILE A 28 3.93 17.08 -0.09
C ILE A 28 4.27 15.66 -0.56
N GLU A 29 3.50 15.11 -1.49
CA GLU A 29 3.73 13.77 -2.06
C GLU A 29 5.09 13.69 -2.78
N ILE A 30 5.44 14.70 -3.57
CA ILE A 30 6.78 14.75 -4.19
C ILE A 30 7.87 14.78 -3.11
N LEU A 31 7.75 15.64 -2.09
CA LEU A 31 8.72 15.78 -1.02
C LEU A 31 8.88 14.50 -0.19
N SER A 32 7.87 13.65 -0.11
CA SER A 32 7.95 12.37 0.63
C SER A 32 9.02 11.43 0.06
N ASN A 33 9.33 11.55 -1.23
CA ASN A 33 10.38 10.78 -1.91
C ASN A 33 11.81 11.36 -1.70
N TYR A 34 11.92 12.50 -1.03
CA TYR A 34 13.19 13.20 -0.81
C TYR A 34 13.47 13.43 0.69
N PRO A 35 13.81 12.39 1.46
CA PRO A 35 13.97 12.48 2.93
C PRO A 35 15.06 13.47 3.37
N ASN A 36 16.09 13.67 2.54
CA ASN A 36 17.18 14.62 2.79
C ASN A 36 16.89 16.02 2.25
N GLY A 37 15.72 16.22 1.62
CA GLY A 37 15.27 17.47 1.02
C GLY A 37 15.42 17.52 -0.49
N CYS A 38 14.56 18.33 -1.12
CA CYS A 38 14.50 18.55 -2.56
C CYS A 38 14.69 20.04 -2.89
N PRO A 39 15.59 20.40 -3.82
CA PRO A 39 15.78 21.79 -4.26
C PRO A 39 14.51 22.37 -4.90
N LEU A 40 14.24 23.67 -4.66
CA LEU A 40 13.09 24.38 -5.23
C LEU A 40 13.00 24.23 -6.76
N ALA A 41 14.15 24.30 -7.45
CA ALA A 41 14.18 24.15 -8.91
C ALA A 41 13.68 22.79 -9.37
N HIS A 42 14.14 21.72 -8.70
CA HIS A 42 13.75 20.35 -9.01
C HIS A 42 12.28 20.07 -8.65
N LEU A 43 11.79 20.60 -7.51
CA LEU A 43 10.36 20.55 -7.17
C LEU A 43 9.49 21.23 -8.22
N SER A 44 9.97 22.36 -8.77
CA SER A 44 9.27 23.08 -9.84
C SER A 44 9.16 22.26 -11.12
N GLU A 45 10.21 21.53 -11.49
CA GLU A 45 10.24 20.63 -12.65
C GLU A 45 9.30 19.43 -12.43
N LEU A 46 9.39 18.74 -11.29
CA LEU A 46 8.58 17.58 -10.97
C LEU A 46 7.08 17.92 -10.88
N ALA A 47 6.76 19.09 -10.31
CA ALA A 47 5.38 19.54 -10.15
C ALA A 47 4.79 20.17 -11.43
N GLY A 48 5.59 20.43 -12.47
CA GLY A 48 5.13 21.15 -13.66
C GLY A 48 4.67 22.58 -13.37
N LEU A 49 5.17 23.21 -12.29
CA LEU A 49 4.80 24.55 -11.83
C LEU A 49 5.99 25.51 -11.92
N ASN A 50 5.71 26.79 -12.08
CA ASN A 50 6.79 27.80 -12.02
C ASN A 50 7.32 27.97 -10.59
N LYS A 51 8.61 28.37 -10.47
CA LYS A 51 9.31 28.50 -9.18
C LYS A 51 8.62 29.44 -8.19
N SER A 52 8.01 30.52 -8.66
CA SER A 52 7.32 31.48 -7.78
C SER A 52 6.05 30.86 -7.16
N THR A 53 5.31 30.06 -7.93
CA THR A 53 4.14 29.34 -7.41
C THR A 53 4.56 28.28 -6.38
N VAL A 54 5.57 27.47 -6.69
CA VAL A 54 6.09 26.46 -5.76
C VAL A 54 6.60 27.13 -4.47
N HIS A 55 7.36 28.19 -4.57
CA HIS A 55 7.88 28.92 -3.42
C HIS A 55 6.74 29.45 -2.52
N ARG A 56 5.70 30.07 -3.10
CA ARG A 56 4.53 30.55 -2.34
C ARG A 56 3.77 29.42 -1.64
N LEU A 57 3.61 28.27 -2.30
CA LEU A 57 2.97 27.10 -1.71
C LEU A 57 3.80 26.52 -0.56
N LEU A 58 5.12 26.42 -0.74
CA LEU A 58 6.04 25.97 0.31
C LEU A 58 6.05 26.92 1.51
N GLN A 59 5.97 28.24 1.32
CA GLN A 59 5.82 29.19 2.42
C GLN A 59 4.52 28.93 3.21
N GLY A 60 3.39 28.67 2.51
CA GLY A 60 2.14 28.29 3.17
C GLY A 60 2.27 26.99 3.98
N LEU A 61 2.87 25.95 3.38
CA LEU A 61 3.11 24.67 4.06
C LEU A 61 4.06 24.82 5.25
N GLN A 62 5.07 25.69 5.13
CA GLN A 62 6.02 25.99 6.19
C GLN A 62 5.34 26.77 7.34
N SER A 63 4.50 27.75 7.05
CA SER A 63 3.75 28.47 8.09
C SER A 63 2.79 27.54 8.85
N CYS A 64 2.27 26.51 8.20
CA CYS A 64 1.50 25.44 8.81
C CYS A 64 2.36 24.38 9.51
N GLY A 65 3.69 24.43 9.41
CA GLY A 65 4.61 23.50 10.06
C GLY A 65 4.75 22.14 9.38
N TYR A 66 4.28 21.96 8.14
CA TYR A 66 4.37 20.70 7.37
C TYR A 66 5.68 20.56 6.60
N VAL A 67 6.30 21.67 6.23
CA VAL A 67 7.55 21.72 5.47
C VAL A 67 8.56 22.57 6.22
N THR A 68 9.85 22.26 6.10
CA THR A 68 10.97 23.04 6.65
C THR A 68 12.10 23.11 5.63
N PRO A 69 12.94 24.17 5.66
CA PRO A 69 14.18 24.17 4.89
C PRO A 69 15.03 22.94 5.25
N ALA A 70 15.69 22.35 4.26
CA ALA A 70 16.65 21.28 4.44
C ALA A 70 18.07 21.85 4.59
N PRO A 71 19.07 21.06 5.07
CA PRO A 71 20.45 21.53 5.22
C PRO A 71 21.09 22.01 3.93
N ALA A 72 20.71 21.43 2.77
CA ALA A 72 21.16 21.91 1.47
C ALA A 72 20.44 23.22 1.12
N ALA A 73 21.20 24.25 0.74
CA ALA A 73 20.68 25.59 0.44
C ALA A 73 19.58 25.53 -0.63
N GLY A 74 18.46 26.24 -0.38
CA GLY A 74 17.32 26.29 -1.30
C GLY A 74 16.52 24.99 -1.41
N SER A 75 16.76 24.02 -0.52
CA SER A 75 16.03 22.75 -0.46
C SER A 75 15.00 22.71 0.67
N TYR A 76 13.95 21.92 0.48
CA TYR A 76 12.84 21.76 1.43
C TYR A 76 12.58 20.29 1.71
N ARG A 77 12.13 19.98 2.93
CA ARG A 77 11.75 18.62 3.35
C ARG A 77 10.50 18.64 4.21
N LEU A 78 9.86 17.48 4.32
CA LEU A 78 8.73 17.29 5.23
C LEU A 78 9.19 17.33 6.69
N THR A 79 8.27 17.70 7.60
CA THR A 79 8.50 17.71 9.04
C THR A 79 7.90 16.47 9.71
N THR A 80 8.27 16.23 10.97
CA THR A 80 7.68 15.18 11.81
C THR A 80 6.21 15.42 12.17
N LYS A 81 5.63 16.57 11.79
CA LYS A 81 4.20 16.85 11.97
C LYS A 81 3.32 15.82 11.27
N PHE A 82 3.77 15.30 10.12
CA PHE A 82 3.06 14.23 9.40
C PHE A 82 2.92 12.96 10.22
N ILE A 83 3.92 12.62 11.05
CA ILE A 83 3.83 11.46 11.95
C ILE A 83 2.67 11.66 12.94
N ALA A 84 2.58 12.84 13.55
CA ALA A 84 1.52 13.14 14.52
C ALA A 84 0.12 13.12 13.91
N VAL A 85 -0.03 13.64 12.68
CA VAL A 85 -1.31 13.61 11.96
C VAL A 85 -1.67 12.19 11.54
N GLY A 86 -0.71 11.46 10.95
CA GLY A 86 -0.90 10.07 10.53
C GLY A 86 -1.24 9.14 11.70
N GLN A 87 -0.57 9.29 12.85
CA GLN A 87 -0.87 8.50 14.05
C GLN A 87 -2.29 8.76 14.58
N LYS A 88 -2.77 10.00 14.53
CA LYS A 88 -4.16 10.29 14.91
C LYS A 88 -5.17 9.70 13.93
N ALA A 89 -4.89 9.77 12.65
CA ALA A 89 -5.71 9.13 11.64
C ALA A 89 -5.74 7.59 11.84
N LEU A 90 -4.57 6.98 12.02
CA LEU A 90 -4.44 5.55 12.25
C LEU A 90 -5.14 5.09 13.54
N SER A 91 -4.99 5.87 14.64
CA SER A 91 -5.63 5.55 15.92
C SER A 91 -7.16 5.70 15.89
N SER A 92 -7.74 6.37 14.89
CA SER A 92 -9.19 6.40 14.69
C SER A 92 -9.74 5.09 14.10
N LEU A 93 -8.89 4.20 13.61
CA LEU A 93 -9.24 2.88 13.12
C LEU A 93 -9.36 1.91 14.31
N ASN A 94 -10.56 1.76 14.87
CA ASN A 94 -10.81 0.84 15.99
C ASN A 94 -10.34 -0.58 15.72
N ILE A 95 -10.33 -1.00 14.46
CA ILE A 95 -9.89 -2.34 14.05
C ILE A 95 -8.45 -2.66 14.47
N ILE A 96 -7.55 -1.70 14.51
CA ILE A 96 -6.17 -1.95 14.93
C ILE A 96 -6.10 -2.37 16.39
N HIS A 97 -6.90 -1.77 17.27
CA HIS A 97 -6.96 -2.15 18.68
C HIS A 97 -7.47 -3.58 18.88
N VAL A 98 -8.40 -4.02 18.03
CA VAL A 98 -8.92 -5.40 18.03
C VAL A 98 -7.88 -6.35 17.44
N ALA A 99 -7.28 -6.00 16.31
CA ALA A 99 -6.40 -6.89 15.56
C ALA A 99 -5.01 -7.07 16.19
N ALA A 100 -4.43 -6.00 16.78
CA ALA A 100 -3.05 -6.00 17.24
C ALA A 100 -2.67 -7.20 18.14
N PRO A 101 -3.43 -7.55 19.20
CA PRO A 101 -3.07 -8.69 20.04
C PRO A 101 -3.01 -10.03 19.28
N HIS A 102 -3.91 -10.23 18.31
CA HIS A 102 -3.95 -11.45 17.49
C HIS A 102 -2.81 -11.47 16.48
N LEU A 103 -2.48 -10.32 15.88
CA LEU A 103 -1.35 -10.19 14.95
C LEU A 103 -0.01 -10.39 15.66
N GLU A 104 0.14 -9.87 16.88
CA GLU A 104 1.33 -10.06 17.71
C GLU A 104 1.50 -11.55 18.09
N ALA A 105 0.44 -12.23 18.47
CA ALA A 105 0.47 -13.66 18.75
C ALA A 105 0.88 -14.47 17.51
N LEU A 106 0.36 -14.11 16.32
CA LEU A 106 0.75 -14.73 15.05
C LEU A 106 2.23 -14.48 14.72
N ASN A 107 2.72 -13.27 14.94
CA ASN A 107 4.14 -12.92 14.71
C ASN A 107 5.07 -13.72 15.60
N ILE A 108 4.73 -13.87 16.90
CA ILE A 108 5.50 -14.69 17.84
C ILE A 108 5.46 -16.17 17.43
N ALA A 109 4.29 -16.69 17.07
CA ALA A 109 4.12 -18.10 16.72
C ALA A 109 4.84 -18.49 15.42
N THR A 110 4.89 -17.60 14.43
CA THR A 110 5.51 -17.87 13.13
C THR A 110 6.95 -17.40 13.04
N GLY A 111 7.30 -16.34 13.77
CA GLY A 111 8.58 -15.65 13.71
C GLY A 111 8.77 -14.78 12.47
N GLU A 112 7.75 -14.67 11.61
CA GLU A 112 7.83 -14.03 10.29
C GLU A 112 7.18 -12.64 10.28
N THR A 113 7.37 -11.88 9.20
CA THR A 113 6.72 -10.56 9.02
C THR A 113 5.20 -10.74 8.90
N ILE A 114 4.44 -10.01 9.70
CA ILE A 114 2.98 -9.95 9.63
C ILE A 114 2.57 -8.59 9.09
N ASN A 115 1.66 -8.60 8.12
CA ASN A 115 1.07 -7.40 7.58
C ASN A 115 -0.46 -7.46 7.70
N PHE A 116 -1.06 -6.31 7.99
CA PHE A 116 -2.50 -6.12 8.03
C PHE A 116 -2.88 -4.91 7.19
N SER A 117 -3.80 -5.08 6.26
CA SER A 117 -4.19 -4.04 5.32
C SER A 117 -5.68 -3.76 5.36
N SER A 118 -6.06 -2.55 4.95
CA SER A 118 -7.42 -2.20 4.53
C SER A 118 -7.49 -2.06 3.02
N ARG A 119 -8.68 -2.23 2.47
CA ARG A 119 -8.96 -1.86 1.10
C ARG A 119 -9.38 -0.41 1.02
N GLU A 120 -8.73 0.36 0.17
CA GLU A 120 -9.15 1.71 -0.22
C GLU A 120 -9.17 1.80 -1.74
N ASP A 121 -10.35 2.00 -2.31
CA ASP A 121 -10.58 2.04 -3.77
C ASP A 121 -9.86 0.89 -4.50
N ASP A 122 -8.84 1.23 -5.29
CA ASP A 122 -8.07 0.33 -6.14
C ASP A 122 -6.72 -0.10 -5.53
N HIS A 123 -6.55 0.03 -4.22
CA HIS A 123 -5.31 -0.32 -3.52
C HIS A 123 -5.57 -1.08 -2.23
N ALA A 124 -4.61 -1.91 -1.87
CA ALA A 124 -4.46 -2.41 -0.52
C ALA A 124 -3.52 -1.48 0.25
N ILE A 125 -3.99 -0.87 1.34
CA ILE A 125 -3.17 0.01 2.17
C ILE A 125 -2.72 -0.74 3.41
N LEU A 126 -1.41 -0.77 3.64
CA LEU A 126 -0.83 -1.38 4.83
C LEU A 126 -1.11 -0.49 6.05
N ILE A 127 -1.93 -0.98 6.99
CA ILE A 127 -2.33 -0.24 8.20
C ILE A 127 -1.65 -0.72 9.47
N TYR A 128 -1.09 -1.95 9.47
CA TYR A 128 -0.31 -2.47 10.58
C TYR A 128 0.75 -3.45 10.06
N LYS A 129 1.93 -3.43 10.69
CA LYS A 129 3.06 -4.29 10.33
C LYS A 129 3.85 -4.68 11.56
N LEU A 130 4.23 -5.96 11.64
CA LEU A 130 5.18 -6.49 12.62
C LEU A 130 6.39 -7.05 11.88
N GLU A 131 7.57 -6.61 12.31
CA GLU A 131 8.83 -7.14 11.78
C GLU A 131 9.06 -8.58 12.23
N PRO A 132 9.84 -9.38 11.52
CA PRO A 132 10.11 -10.76 11.90
C PRO A 132 10.85 -10.82 13.23
N THR A 133 10.48 -11.78 14.09
CA THR A 133 11.16 -12.01 15.37
C THR A 133 12.30 -12.99 15.26
N THR A 134 12.17 -14.02 14.40
CA THR A 134 13.20 -15.04 14.13
C THR A 134 13.53 -15.18 12.64
N GLY A 135 12.60 -14.77 11.76
CA GLY A 135 12.82 -14.69 10.32
C GLY A 135 13.90 -13.65 9.98
N MET A 136 14.63 -13.87 8.88
CA MET A 136 15.70 -12.95 8.46
C MET A 136 15.24 -11.91 7.43
N LEU A 137 14.07 -12.12 6.80
CA LEU A 137 13.59 -11.24 5.75
C LEU A 137 12.83 -10.04 6.32
N ARG A 138 13.41 -8.86 6.18
CA ARG A 138 12.71 -7.60 6.38
C ARG A 138 12.24 -7.08 5.04
N THR A 139 10.94 -7.05 4.85
CA THR A 139 10.34 -6.48 3.64
C THR A 139 10.45 -4.96 3.64
N ARG A 140 10.52 -4.35 2.46
CA ARG A 140 10.54 -2.88 2.32
C ARG A 140 9.18 -2.23 2.55
N ALA A 141 8.12 -3.02 2.70
CA ALA A 141 6.77 -2.51 2.94
C ALA A 141 6.71 -1.69 4.25
N TYR A 142 5.94 -0.61 4.24
CA TYR A 142 5.76 0.30 5.38
C TYR A 142 4.28 0.67 5.56
N ILE A 143 3.92 1.04 6.79
CA ILE A 143 2.54 1.46 7.11
C ILE A 143 2.19 2.71 6.30
N GLY A 144 1.03 2.71 5.65
CA GLY A 144 0.56 3.72 4.70
C GLY A 144 0.97 3.45 3.26
N GLN A 145 1.72 2.37 2.98
CA GLN A 145 2.05 2.02 1.61
C GLN A 145 0.82 1.49 0.86
N HIS A 146 0.60 2.03 -0.33
CA HIS A 146 -0.33 1.51 -1.31
C HIS A 146 0.31 0.33 -2.05
N MET A 147 -0.35 -0.79 -2.05
CA MET A 147 0.11 -2.00 -2.74
C MET A 147 -0.83 -2.29 -3.91
N PRO A 148 -0.27 -2.58 -5.10
CA PRO A 148 -1.07 -2.99 -6.24
C PRO A 148 -1.88 -4.24 -5.94
N LEU A 149 -3.12 -4.30 -6.44
CA LEU A 149 -4.00 -5.44 -6.17
C LEU A 149 -3.60 -6.70 -6.95
N TYR A 150 -3.07 -6.54 -8.17
CA TYR A 150 -2.82 -7.66 -9.08
C TYR A 150 -1.64 -8.57 -8.70
N CYS A 151 -0.64 -8.06 -7.97
CA CYS A 151 0.61 -8.78 -7.71
C CYS A 151 0.92 -9.01 -6.22
N SER A 152 0.07 -8.53 -5.31
CA SER A 152 0.22 -8.79 -3.88
C SER A 152 -0.81 -9.80 -3.38
N ALA A 153 -0.45 -10.65 -2.41
CA ALA A 153 -1.37 -11.63 -1.85
C ALA A 153 -2.62 -10.96 -1.25
N MET A 154 -2.47 -9.89 -0.47
CA MET A 154 -3.61 -9.15 0.10
C MET A 154 -4.44 -8.46 -0.99
N GLY A 155 -3.81 -7.93 -2.03
CA GLY A 155 -4.50 -7.34 -3.17
C GLY A 155 -5.39 -8.35 -3.90
N LYS A 156 -4.87 -9.55 -4.15
CA LYS A 156 -5.65 -10.64 -4.78
C LYS A 156 -6.83 -11.08 -3.90
N ILE A 157 -6.72 -11.04 -2.56
CA ILE A 157 -7.87 -11.24 -1.66
C ILE A 157 -8.96 -10.22 -1.95
N TYR A 158 -8.63 -8.93 -2.04
CA TYR A 158 -9.64 -7.89 -2.30
C TYR A 158 -10.28 -8.01 -3.68
N MET A 159 -9.53 -8.43 -4.69
CA MET A 159 -10.07 -8.72 -6.02
C MET A 159 -11.00 -9.94 -6.00
N ALA A 160 -10.63 -11.00 -5.30
CA ALA A 160 -11.39 -12.24 -5.25
C ALA A 160 -12.75 -12.06 -4.57
N PHE A 161 -12.83 -11.24 -3.54
CA PHE A 161 -14.04 -10.99 -2.74
C PHE A 161 -14.71 -9.64 -3.05
N GLY A 162 -14.24 -8.94 -4.09
CA GLY A 162 -14.90 -7.74 -4.62
C GLY A 162 -16.14 -8.05 -5.46
N HIS A 163 -16.79 -6.99 -5.98
CA HIS A 163 -17.88 -7.16 -6.93
C HIS A 163 -17.42 -7.84 -8.22
N ALA A 164 -18.31 -8.56 -8.88
CA ALA A 164 -17.98 -9.36 -10.07
C ALA A 164 -17.31 -8.54 -11.19
N ASP A 165 -17.81 -7.33 -11.44
CA ASP A 165 -17.32 -6.45 -12.51
C ASP A 165 -16.06 -5.68 -12.14
N TYR A 166 -15.62 -5.75 -10.86
CA TYR A 166 -14.51 -4.96 -10.36
C TYR A 166 -13.18 -5.32 -11.02
N VAL A 167 -12.93 -6.60 -11.23
CA VAL A 167 -11.64 -7.07 -11.77
C VAL A 167 -11.44 -6.57 -13.20
N GLU A 168 -12.50 -6.63 -14.02
CA GLU A 168 -12.47 -6.15 -15.41
C GLU A 168 -12.26 -4.63 -15.45
N ALA A 169 -13.03 -3.87 -14.66
CA ALA A 169 -12.89 -2.42 -14.55
C ALA A 169 -11.50 -2.00 -14.05
N TYR A 170 -10.91 -2.75 -13.09
CA TYR A 170 -9.56 -2.53 -12.63
C TYR A 170 -8.54 -2.73 -13.75
N TRP A 171 -8.65 -3.83 -14.53
CA TRP A 171 -7.76 -4.09 -15.67
C TRP A 171 -7.85 -3.02 -16.74
N GLU A 172 -9.06 -2.58 -17.08
CA GLU A 172 -9.28 -1.51 -18.06
C GLU A 172 -8.69 -0.16 -17.61
N SER A 173 -8.89 0.20 -16.36
CA SER A 173 -8.43 1.49 -15.83
C SER A 173 -6.93 1.54 -15.48
N HIS A 174 -6.28 0.37 -15.29
CA HIS A 174 -4.88 0.27 -14.85
C HIS A 174 -3.96 -0.43 -15.88
N GLN A 175 -4.34 -0.47 -17.16
CA GLN A 175 -3.56 -1.17 -18.21
C GLN A 175 -2.08 -0.74 -18.23
N ASP A 176 -1.80 0.56 -18.07
CA ASP A 176 -0.44 1.10 -18.08
C ASP A 176 0.35 0.79 -16.78
N LEU A 177 -0.34 0.45 -15.70
CA LEU A 177 0.25 0.16 -14.39
C LEU A 177 0.44 -1.33 -14.14
N ILE A 178 -0.32 -2.20 -14.84
CA ILE A 178 -0.19 -3.66 -14.75
C ILE A 178 1.02 -4.09 -15.55
N GLN A 179 2.17 -4.22 -14.88
CA GLN A 179 3.43 -4.56 -15.50
C GLN A 179 4.04 -5.81 -14.86
N PRO A 180 4.85 -6.59 -15.60
CA PRO A 180 5.56 -7.73 -15.06
C PRO A 180 6.71 -7.25 -14.13
N LEU A 181 6.45 -7.14 -12.83
CA LEU A 181 7.47 -6.78 -11.83
C LEU A 181 8.52 -7.90 -11.70
N THR A 182 8.09 -9.13 -11.90
CA THR A 182 8.94 -10.31 -11.99
C THR A 182 8.44 -11.22 -13.13
N ARG A 183 9.18 -12.27 -13.41
CA ARG A 183 8.74 -13.32 -14.36
C ARG A 183 7.49 -14.07 -13.93
N ASN A 184 7.11 -13.99 -12.65
CA ASN A 184 5.98 -14.71 -12.06
C ASN A 184 4.73 -13.83 -11.96
N THR A 185 4.84 -12.52 -12.20
CA THR A 185 3.71 -11.58 -12.09
C THR A 185 2.61 -11.93 -13.07
N ILE A 186 1.38 -12.08 -12.58
CA ILE A 186 0.19 -12.31 -13.40
C ILE A 186 -0.24 -10.96 -13.98
N THR A 187 -0.09 -10.79 -15.29
CA THR A 187 -0.49 -9.55 -16.00
C THR A 187 -1.68 -9.78 -16.95
N GLY A 188 -1.99 -11.03 -17.27
CA GLY A 188 -3.10 -11.39 -18.14
C GLY A 188 -4.41 -11.59 -17.38
N LEU A 189 -5.47 -10.90 -17.81
CA LEU A 189 -6.80 -10.98 -17.18
C LEU A 189 -7.37 -12.42 -17.11
N PRO A 190 -7.27 -13.27 -18.14
CA PRO A 190 -7.75 -14.65 -18.03
C PRO A 190 -7.03 -15.45 -16.93
N ALA A 191 -5.71 -15.36 -16.84
CA ALA A 191 -4.94 -16.04 -15.80
C ALA A 191 -5.27 -15.50 -14.39
N MET A 192 -5.58 -14.21 -14.28
CA MET A 192 -6.04 -13.63 -13.02
C MET A 192 -7.41 -14.18 -12.63
N TYR A 193 -8.35 -14.35 -13.55
CA TYR A 193 -9.64 -14.97 -13.23
C TYR A 193 -9.49 -16.38 -12.67
N ASP A 194 -8.59 -17.18 -13.25
CA ASP A 194 -8.30 -18.54 -12.75
C ASP A 194 -7.71 -18.51 -11.33
N GLU A 195 -6.77 -17.61 -11.07
CA GLU A 195 -6.18 -17.41 -9.75
C GLU A 195 -7.25 -16.96 -8.73
N LEU A 196 -8.09 -15.98 -9.08
CA LEU A 196 -9.14 -15.47 -8.20
C LEU A 196 -10.24 -16.52 -7.92
N ALA A 197 -10.54 -17.42 -8.87
CA ALA A 197 -11.46 -18.53 -8.63
C ALA A 197 -10.91 -19.47 -7.54
N GLN A 198 -9.62 -19.82 -7.61
CA GLN A 198 -8.96 -20.65 -6.59
C GLN A 198 -8.94 -19.94 -5.22
N ILE A 199 -8.72 -18.61 -5.19
CA ILE A 199 -8.73 -17.82 -3.97
C ILE A 199 -10.13 -17.82 -3.34
N ARG A 200 -11.20 -17.68 -4.12
CA ARG A 200 -12.58 -17.75 -3.59
C ARG A 200 -12.88 -19.11 -2.96
N GLU A 201 -12.46 -20.19 -3.59
CA GLU A 201 -12.67 -21.56 -3.09
C GLU A 201 -11.87 -21.81 -1.81
N SER A 202 -10.60 -21.39 -1.78
CA SER A 202 -9.70 -21.67 -0.65
C SER A 202 -9.73 -20.62 0.44
N SER A 203 -10.26 -19.42 0.19
CA SER A 203 -10.12 -18.22 1.04
C SER A 203 -8.65 -17.95 1.41
N MET A 204 -7.74 -18.14 0.46
CA MET A 204 -6.31 -17.91 0.62
C MET A 204 -5.71 -17.42 -0.70
N ALA A 205 -4.87 -16.41 -0.64
CA ALA A 205 -4.07 -15.94 -1.75
C ALA A 205 -2.58 -16.09 -1.45
N MET A 206 -1.81 -16.28 -2.50
CA MET A 206 -0.36 -16.27 -2.41
C MET A 206 0.23 -15.23 -3.38
N ASP A 207 1.27 -14.55 -2.93
CA ASP A 207 2.24 -13.92 -3.80
C ASP A 207 3.44 -14.88 -3.92
N ARG A 208 3.62 -15.45 -5.09
CA ARG A 208 4.69 -16.43 -5.40
C ARG A 208 5.83 -15.74 -6.12
N GLU A 209 6.48 -14.79 -5.45
CA GLU A 209 7.51 -13.93 -6.07
C GLU A 209 6.95 -13.07 -7.21
N GLU A 210 5.69 -12.67 -7.14
CA GLU A 210 5.03 -11.87 -8.17
C GLU A 210 5.40 -10.39 -8.04
N ASN A 211 5.48 -9.90 -6.80
CA ASN A 211 5.85 -8.51 -6.50
C ASN A 211 7.37 -8.33 -6.39
N GLU A 212 8.08 -9.27 -5.79
CA GLU A 212 9.53 -9.23 -5.61
C GLU A 212 10.12 -10.65 -5.62
N LEU A 213 11.20 -10.88 -6.40
CA LEU A 213 11.90 -12.16 -6.44
C LEU A 213 12.49 -12.51 -5.07
N GLY A 214 12.35 -13.77 -4.67
CA GLY A 214 12.83 -14.27 -3.39
C GLY A 214 11.88 -14.03 -2.22
N VAL A 215 10.78 -13.25 -2.41
CA VAL A 215 9.76 -12.97 -1.40
C VAL A 215 8.48 -13.71 -1.75
N SER A 216 7.89 -14.40 -0.78
CA SER A 216 6.56 -14.99 -0.91
C SER A 216 5.67 -14.54 0.23
N CYS A 217 4.38 -14.34 -0.07
CA CYS A 217 3.39 -13.94 0.92
C CYS A 217 2.18 -14.87 0.86
N ILE A 218 1.61 -15.19 2.03
CA ILE A 218 0.33 -15.90 2.17
C ILE A 218 -0.64 -14.94 2.83
N ALA A 219 -1.81 -14.72 2.24
CA ALA A 219 -2.85 -13.84 2.78
C ALA A 219 -4.18 -14.55 2.90
N VAL A 220 -4.97 -14.12 3.88
CA VAL A 220 -6.37 -14.55 4.08
C VAL A 220 -7.26 -13.33 4.32
N PRO A 221 -8.57 -13.42 3.96
CA PRO A 221 -9.53 -12.35 4.22
C PRO A 221 -9.88 -12.27 5.70
N VAL A 222 -10.20 -11.07 6.15
CA VAL A 222 -10.88 -10.80 7.42
C VAL A 222 -12.27 -10.30 7.07
N PHE A 223 -13.30 -11.05 7.44
CA PHE A 223 -14.68 -10.77 7.09
C PHE A 223 -15.33 -9.83 8.12
N ASP A 224 -16.19 -8.96 7.66
CA ASP A 224 -17.10 -8.20 8.53
C ASP A 224 -18.41 -9.01 8.78
N ILE A 225 -19.27 -8.48 9.66
CA ILE A 225 -20.55 -9.08 10.00
C ILE A 225 -21.53 -9.21 8.81
N HIS A 226 -21.22 -8.58 7.68
CA HIS A 226 -22.00 -8.64 6.45
C HIS A 226 -21.38 -9.58 5.41
N GLY A 227 -20.30 -10.27 5.75
CA GLY A 227 -19.57 -11.15 4.83
C GLY A 227 -18.72 -10.43 3.79
N ARG A 228 -18.46 -9.13 3.96
CA ARG A 228 -17.54 -8.36 3.10
C ARG A 228 -16.13 -8.50 3.65
N VAL A 229 -15.13 -8.21 2.81
CA VAL A 229 -13.70 -8.27 3.15
C VAL A 229 -13.10 -6.86 3.19
N PRO A 230 -13.28 -6.10 4.28
CA PRO A 230 -12.67 -4.79 4.44
C PRO A 230 -11.18 -4.86 4.76
N TYR A 231 -10.71 -6.00 5.31
CA TYR A 231 -9.33 -6.18 5.74
C TYR A 231 -8.76 -7.50 5.25
N ALA A 232 -7.43 -7.58 5.19
CA ALA A 232 -6.70 -8.81 4.93
C ALA A 232 -5.45 -8.88 5.82
N VAL A 233 -5.10 -10.09 6.24
CA VAL A 233 -3.88 -10.37 6.99
C VAL A 233 -2.96 -11.25 6.18
N SER A 234 -1.64 -11.00 6.21
CA SER A 234 -0.65 -11.80 5.51
C SER A 234 0.60 -12.08 6.33
N ILE A 235 1.25 -13.19 5.99
CA ILE A 235 2.60 -13.56 6.41
C ILE A 235 3.51 -13.37 5.19
N SER A 236 4.61 -12.61 5.36
CA SER A 236 5.63 -12.44 4.33
C SER A 236 6.96 -13.02 4.81
N LEU A 237 7.58 -13.83 3.94
CA LEU A 237 8.84 -14.52 4.26
C LEU A 237 9.63 -14.78 2.96
N SER A 238 10.89 -15.22 3.09
CA SER A 238 11.62 -15.66 1.91
C SER A 238 11.03 -16.94 1.33
N THR A 239 11.07 -17.06 0.00
CA THR A 239 10.58 -18.27 -0.70
C THR A 239 11.30 -19.54 -0.22
N SER A 240 12.58 -19.45 0.12
CA SER A 240 13.33 -20.59 0.70
C SER A 240 12.77 -20.98 2.07
N ARG A 241 12.42 -20.01 2.90
CA ARG A 241 11.85 -20.23 4.22
C ARG A 241 10.45 -20.83 4.13
N LEU A 242 9.62 -20.34 3.18
CA LEU A 242 8.31 -20.93 2.90
C LEU A 242 8.42 -22.42 2.53
N LYS A 243 9.37 -22.78 1.67
CA LYS A 243 9.62 -24.20 1.29
C LYS A 243 10.04 -25.04 2.49
N GLN A 244 10.81 -24.47 3.42
CA GLN A 244 11.27 -25.16 4.63
C GLN A 244 10.15 -25.41 5.64
N ILE A 245 9.32 -24.37 5.91
CA ILE A 245 8.24 -24.45 6.91
C ILE A 245 7.04 -25.24 6.34
N GLY A 246 6.75 -25.03 5.06
CA GLY A 246 5.56 -25.54 4.38
C GLY A 246 4.36 -24.64 4.57
N GLU A 247 3.62 -24.41 3.49
CA GLU A 247 2.45 -23.54 3.42
C GLU A 247 1.38 -23.88 4.46
N LYS A 248 1.06 -25.17 4.64
CA LYS A 248 0.02 -25.64 5.57
C LYS A 248 0.29 -25.24 7.02
N ASN A 249 1.56 -25.21 7.42
CA ASN A 249 1.96 -24.87 8.79
C ASN A 249 1.79 -23.38 9.10
N LEU A 250 1.83 -22.52 8.10
CA LEU A 250 1.58 -21.08 8.22
C LEU A 250 0.11 -20.74 8.05
N LEU A 251 -0.59 -21.47 7.18
CA LEU A 251 -1.99 -21.18 6.85
C LEU A 251 -2.94 -21.38 8.03
N LYS A 252 -2.73 -22.42 8.84
CA LYS A 252 -3.58 -22.69 9.98
C LYS A 252 -3.59 -21.53 11.00
N PRO A 253 -2.46 -21.10 11.57
CA PRO A 253 -2.45 -20.00 12.53
C PRO A 253 -2.88 -18.67 11.87
N LEU A 254 -2.63 -18.47 10.59
CA LEU A 254 -3.07 -17.28 9.86
C LEU A 254 -4.60 -17.21 9.77
N ARG A 255 -5.27 -18.32 9.48
CA ARG A 255 -6.74 -18.41 9.45
C ARG A 255 -7.37 -18.22 10.83
N GLU A 256 -6.80 -18.84 11.87
CA GLU A 256 -7.25 -18.67 13.25
C GLU A 256 -7.17 -17.20 13.67
N THR A 257 -6.09 -16.52 13.29
CA THR A 257 -5.92 -15.08 13.53
C THR A 257 -6.96 -14.25 12.78
N ALA A 258 -7.17 -14.50 11.49
CA ALA A 258 -8.17 -13.77 10.70
C ALA A 258 -9.58 -13.96 11.27
N GLN A 259 -9.93 -15.17 11.69
CA GLN A 259 -11.23 -15.48 12.30
C GLN A 259 -11.41 -14.79 13.66
N ALA A 260 -10.36 -14.62 14.44
CA ALA A 260 -10.44 -13.93 15.74
C ALA A 260 -10.59 -12.40 15.57
N ILE A 261 -10.22 -11.85 14.42
CA ILE A 261 -10.37 -10.42 14.10
C ILE A 261 -11.73 -10.16 13.43
N SER A 262 -12.32 -11.15 12.71
CA SER A 262 -13.63 -11.07 12.04
C SER A 262 -14.77 -11.02 13.09
#